data_b966b25141d5f5a8cf04f0813adb6d49
#
_entry.id   b966b25141d5f5a8cf04f0813adb6d49
#
_cell.length_a   1.000
_cell.length_b   1.000
_cell.length_c   1.000
_cell.angle_alpha   90.00
_cell.angle_beta   90.00
_cell.angle_gamma   90.00
#
_symmetry.space_group_name_H-M   'P 1'
#
loop_
_entity.id
_entity.type
_entity.pdbx_description
1 polymer ?
#
loop_
_entity_poly.entity_id
_entity_poly.type
_entity_poly.pdbx_seq_one_letter_code
_entity_poly.pdbx_strand_id
1 'polypeptide(L)'
;MAESFLFEIVTPARLALSCDAACVIIPGGAGHFGVLPGHAAMLSTIVPGTIELRDKSLKILDRYFVEGGFAEITPERCTVLAEV
;
A
#
# COMPACT_ATOMS: atom_id res chain seq x y z
N MET A 1 -14.05 -0.52 -15.47
CA MET A 1 -12.80 -0.17 -14.78
C MET A 1 -13.04 -0.22 -13.28
N ALA A 2 -12.15 -0.85 -12.54
CA ALA A 2 -12.30 -0.95 -11.08
C ALA A 2 -12.10 0.42 -10.43
N GLU A 3 -12.90 0.71 -9.40
CA GLU A 3 -12.77 1.95 -8.64
C GLU A 3 -11.99 1.75 -7.33
N SER A 4 -11.68 0.51 -7.00
CA SER A 4 -10.92 0.17 -5.80
C SER A 4 -10.12 -1.09 -6.02
N PHE A 5 -9.19 -1.31 -5.12
CA PHE A 5 -8.39 -2.54 -5.07
C PHE A 5 -8.28 -2.99 -3.61
N LEU A 6 -7.95 -4.26 -3.40
CA LEU A 6 -7.75 -4.78 -2.06
C LEU A 6 -6.39 -4.32 -1.55
N PHE A 7 -6.38 -3.65 -0.40
CA PHE A 7 -5.16 -3.23 0.29
C PHE A 7 -4.99 -4.02 1.57
N GLU A 8 -3.83 -4.66 1.74
CA GLU A 8 -3.53 -5.48 2.90
C GLU A 8 -2.17 -5.11 3.47
N ILE A 9 -2.08 -5.05 4.80
CA ILE A 9 -0.81 -4.98 5.51
C ILE A 9 -0.67 -6.26 6.30
N VAL A 10 0.41 -6.99 6.06
CA VAL A 10 0.71 -8.26 6.69
C VAL A 10 2.02 -8.10 7.47
N THR A 11 2.01 -8.52 8.73
CA THR A 11 3.21 -8.60 9.56
C THR A 11 3.56 -10.07 9.75
N PRO A 12 4.77 -10.40 10.26
CA PRO A 12 5.10 -11.81 10.52
C PRO A 12 4.13 -12.51 11.46
N ALA A 13 3.44 -11.75 12.32
CA ALA A 13 2.54 -12.32 13.30
C ALA A 13 1.11 -12.51 12.78
N ARG A 14 0.65 -11.66 11.84
CA ARG A 14 -0.76 -11.67 11.45
C ARG A 14 -1.05 -10.73 10.28
N LEU A 15 -2.26 -10.87 9.73
CA LEU A 15 -2.85 -9.87 8.84
C LEU A 15 -3.29 -8.69 9.72
N ALA A 16 -2.62 -7.55 9.59
CA ALA A 16 -2.86 -6.38 10.43
C ALA A 16 -3.98 -5.50 9.89
N LEU A 17 -4.15 -5.46 8.57
CA LEU A 17 -5.16 -4.63 7.92
C LEU A 17 -5.59 -5.27 6.62
N SER A 18 -6.89 -5.20 6.31
CA SER A 18 -7.42 -5.55 5.00
C SER A 18 -8.62 -4.66 4.72
N CYS A 19 -8.58 -3.93 3.62
CA CYS A 19 -9.68 -3.03 3.24
C CYS A 19 -9.63 -2.73 1.74
N ASP A 20 -10.73 -2.21 1.21
CA ASP A 20 -10.73 -1.66 -0.14
C ASP A 20 -10.12 -0.27 -0.12
N ALA A 21 -9.31 0.02 -1.12
CA ALA A 21 -8.62 1.30 -1.23
C ALA A 21 -8.81 1.91 -2.62
N ALA A 22 -8.87 3.22 -2.68
CA ALA A 22 -8.90 3.97 -3.94
C ALA A 22 -7.50 4.44 -4.33
N CYS A 23 -6.65 4.72 -3.33
CA CYS A 23 -5.27 5.16 -3.54
C CYS A 23 -4.46 4.87 -2.30
N VAL A 24 -3.24 4.38 -2.49
CA VAL A 24 -2.28 4.16 -1.40
C VAL A 24 -0.95 4.77 -1.81
N ILE A 25 -0.35 5.56 -0.93
CA ILE A 25 0.98 6.13 -1.15
C ILE A 25 1.98 5.33 -0.33
N ILE A 26 3.02 4.82 -0.98
CA ILE A 26 4.00 3.92 -0.37
C ILE A 26 5.38 4.55 -0.39
N PRO A 27 6.13 4.50 0.73
CA PRO A 27 7.51 4.99 0.77
C PRO A 27 8.45 3.93 0.18
N GLY A 28 8.58 3.91 -1.15
CA GLY A 28 9.42 2.95 -1.85
C GLY A 28 10.90 3.29 -1.77
N GLY A 29 11.76 2.31 -2.05
CA GLY A 29 13.21 2.48 -2.02
C GLY A 29 13.72 3.51 -3.00
N ALA A 30 13.02 3.71 -4.12
CA ALA A 30 13.37 4.73 -5.13
C ALA A 30 12.57 6.01 -4.96
N GLY A 31 11.77 6.14 -3.92
CA GLY A 31 10.91 7.30 -3.65
C GLY A 31 9.47 6.89 -3.42
N HIS A 32 8.68 7.83 -2.93
CA HIS A 32 7.25 7.60 -2.72
C HIS A 32 6.54 7.38 -4.05
N PHE A 33 5.61 6.45 -4.08
CA PHE A 33 4.79 6.22 -5.27
C PHE A 33 3.35 5.92 -4.87
N GLY A 34 2.44 6.23 -5.79
CA GLY A 34 1.01 6.00 -5.60
C GLY A 34 0.55 4.73 -6.27
N VAL A 35 -0.31 3.97 -5.59
CA VAL A 35 -0.97 2.78 -6.14
C VAL A 35 -2.44 3.13 -6.36
N LEU A 36 -2.90 2.95 -7.59
CA LEU A 36 -4.28 3.16 -8.00
C LEU A 36 -4.85 1.83 -8.53
N PRO A 37 -6.18 1.69 -8.61
CA PRO A 37 -6.75 0.50 -9.22
C PRO A 37 -6.22 0.30 -10.64
N GLY A 38 -5.90 -0.94 -10.99
CA GLY A 38 -5.36 -1.26 -12.30
C GLY A 38 -3.85 -1.03 -12.43
N HIS A 39 -3.16 -0.71 -11.36
CA HIS A 39 -1.71 -0.49 -11.40
C HIS A 39 -1.00 -1.73 -11.95
N ALA A 40 0.03 -1.49 -12.78
CA ALA A 40 0.80 -2.60 -13.33
C ALA A 40 1.47 -3.41 -12.21
N ALA A 41 1.58 -4.72 -12.43
CA ALA A 41 2.20 -5.61 -11.45
C ALA A 41 3.65 -5.20 -11.19
N MET A 42 4.00 -5.08 -9.92
CA MET A 42 5.37 -4.77 -9.51
C MET A 42 5.65 -5.23 -8.10
N LEU A 43 6.93 -5.36 -7.79
CA LEU A 43 7.42 -5.62 -6.44
C LEU A 43 8.38 -4.49 -6.07
N SER A 44 8.17 -3.89 -4.91
CA SER A 44 9.00 -2.77 -4.45
C SER A 44 9.46 -3.00 -3.03
N THR A 45 10.69 -2.60 -2.74
CA THR A 45 11.13 -2.48 -1.35
C THR A 45 10.48 -1.26 -0.72
N ILE A 46 10.29 -1.31 0.59
CA ILE A 46 9.74 -0.21 1.39
C ILE A 46 10.82 0.24 2.37
N VAL A 47 11.07 1.56 2.39
CA VAL A 47 11.95 2.16 3.38
C VAL A 47 11.13 2.63 4.59
N PRO A 48 11.76 2.87 5.75
CA PRO A 48 11.02 3.39 6.91
C PRO A 48 10.23 4.65 6.55
N GLY A 49 8.97 4.69 6.92
CA GLY A 49 8.11 5.82 6.60
C GLY A 49 6.65 5.52 6.81
N THR A 50 5.81 6.39 6.29
CA THR A 50 4.37 6.32 6.47
C THR A 50 3.69 5.92 5.16
N ILE A 51 2.83 4.90 5.24
CA ILE A 51 1.92 4.54 4.16
C ILE A 51 0.65 5.35 4.37
N GLU A 52 0.18 6.02 3.31
CA GLU A 52 -1.05 6.82 3.37
C GLU A 52 -2.15 6.16 2.57
N LEU A 53 -3.31 5.98 3.21
CA LEU A 53 -4.53 5.54 2.56
C LEU A 53 -5.32 6.78 2.19
N ARG A 54 -5.64 6.95 0.90
CA ARG A 54 -6.34 8.14 0.40
C ARG A 54 -7.61 7.75 -0.34
N ASP A 55 -8.60 8.66 -0.35
CA ASP A 55 -9.81 8.48 -1.13
C ASP A 55 -9.59 8.93 -2.59
N LYS A 56 -10.66 8.88 -3.40
CA LYS A 56 -10.59 9.24 -4.82
C LYS A 56 -10.20 10.70 -5.04
N SER A 57 -10.43 11.55 -4.06
CA SER A 57 -10.06 12.97 -4.09
C SER A 57 -8.68 13.22 -3.51
N LEU A 58 -7.94 12.16 -3.22
CA LEU A 58 -6.61 12.18 -2.62
C LEU A 58 -6.59 12.70 -1.18
N LYS A 59 -7.74 12.77 -0.54
CA LYS A 59 -7.82 13.11 0.87
C LYS A 59 -7.29 11.94 1.70
N ILE A 60 -6.44 12.23 2.68
CA ILE A 60 -5.86 11.21 3.55
C ILE A 60 -6.94 10.68 4.49
N LEU A 61 -7.19 9.37 4.41
CA LEU A 61 -8.14 8.69 5.28
C LEU A 61 -7.45 8.09 6.50
N ASP A 62 -6.22 7.61 6.32
CA ASP A 62 -5.46 7.02 7.41
C ASP A 62 -3.98 6.95 7.06
N ARG A 63 -3.15 6.74 8.06
CA ARG A 63 -1.70 6.60 7.92
C ARG A 63 -1.21 5.44 8.76
N TYR A 64 -0.21 4.71 8.22
CA TYR A 64 0.38 3.56 8.90
C TYR A 64 1.90 3.69 8.83
N PHE A 65 2.55 3.78 9.98
CA PHE A 65 4.01 3.83 10.01
C PHE A 65 4.57 2.41 9.88
N VAL A 66 5.59 2.24 9.03
CA VAL A 66 6.30 0.98 8.85
C VAL A 66 7.81 1.22 8.91
N GLU A 67 8.54 0.22 9.38
CA GLU A 67 10.00 0.31 9.46
C GLU A 67 10.69 -0.26 8.24
N GLY A 68 9.93 -0.77 7.29
CA GLY A 68 10.45 -1.34 6.06
C GLY A 68 9.59 -2.50 5.61
N GLY A 69 10.07 -3.22 4.60
CA GLY A 69 9.41 -4.41 4.07
C GLY A 69 9.34 -4.40 2.56
N PHE A 70 8.28 -5.01 2.03
CA PHE A 70 8.05 -5.13 0.59
C PHE A 70 6.59 -4.86 0.28
N ALA A 71 6.35 -4.28 -0.90
CA ALA A 71 5.01 -4.12 -1.45
C ALA A 71 4.90 -4.96 -2.71
N GLU A 72 3.90 -5.83 -2.76
CA GLU A 72 3.55 -6.60 -3.95
C GLU A 72 2.27 -6.01 -4.52
N ILE A 73 2.34 -5.52 -5.75
CA ILE A 73 1.24 -4.81 -6.38
C ILE A 73 0.78 -5.57 -7.62
N THR A 74 -0.54 -5.75 -7.73
CA THR A 74 -1.19 -6.27 -8.93
C THR A 74 -2.33 -5.31 -9.28
N PRO A 75 -2.96 -5.44 -10.46
CA PRO A 75 -4.08 -4.56 -10.80
C PRO A 75 -5.24 -4.56 -9.80
N GLU A 76 -5.43 -5.66 -9.05
CA GLU A 76 -6.55 -5.81 -8.12
C GLU A 76 -6.14 -5.74 -6.66
N ARG A 77 -4.84 -5.75 -6.35
CA ARG A 77 -4.38 -5.92 -4.97
C ARG A 77 -3.05 -5.23 -4.72
N CYS A 78 -2.91 -4.70 -3.52
CA CYS A 78 -1.64 -4.23 -3.00
C CYS A 78 -1.42 -4.87 -1.63
N THR A 79 -0.39 -5.71 -1.51
CA THR A 79 -0.05 -6.39 -0.26
C THR A 79 1.26 -5.83 0.24
N VAL A 80 1.24 -5.28 1.44
CA VAL A 80 2.45 -4.79 2.12
C VAL A 80 2.87 -5.82 3.16
N LEU A 81 4.07 -6.35 3.00
CA LEU A 81 4.71 -7.22 4.00
C LEU A 81 5.56 -6.33 4.86
N ALA A 82 5.02 -5.92 6.01
CA ALA A 82 5.60 -4.87 6.83
C ALA A 82 6.50 -5.41 7.94
N GLU A 83 7.62 -4.73 8.13
CA GLU A 83 8.43 -4.85 9.33
C GLU A 83 7.95 -3.79 10.33
N VAL A 84 7.74 -4.22 11.55
CA VAL A 84 7.25 -3.34 12.62
C VAL A 84 8.13 -3.48 13.87
#